data_fb6ca3146621712ea3b5bc1ebc979a44
#
_entry.id   fb6ca3146621712ea3b5bc1ebc979a44
#
_cell.length_a   1.000
_cell.length_b   1.000
_cell.length_c   1.000
_cell.angle_alpha   90.00
_cell.angle_beta   90.00
_cell.angle_gamma   90.00
#
_symmetry.space_group_name_H-M   'P 1'
#
loop_
_entity.id
_entity.type
_entity.pdbx_description
1 polymer ?
#
loop_
_entity_poly.entity_id
_entity_poly.type
_entity_poly.pdbx_seq_one_letter_code
_entity_poly.pdbx_strand_id
1 'polypeptide(L)'
;MGLFDAFKKKDCEICGKEVGMFGYKKLEDGEICKDCVKLLSPWFDDRRHSTVEQIKAQLAYREENKVALNAFRPTVAYGERYTLRAEVVNGVPTRFVIERGDNYKDENADIVNFKDVTSFNIDVQEHDREIKYRNSNGEEVSYHPPRYEYSYDFYAEIHVNHPYFDDMRFQINRDTINLETVERRSGLGINLFGSGFDPTLYPEYRQMRAACDELEELFRAGMQGMTLNGYAAPANTQDLAQVLLAKIPNAKMEELDDLLKKASDITILNRPDYKEIQEKIIKAVCDRALELHAMRIGNQTAAAAAAVPQASAGPKFCPNCGAPADGGKFCQSCGSKLA
;
A
#
# COMPACT_ATOMS: atom_id res chain seq x y z
N MET A 1 25.45 -50.60 11.63
CA MET A 1 24.05 -50.12 11.55
C MET A 1 23.47 -50.64 10.25
N GLY A 2 22.48 -51.56 10.35
CA GLY A 2 21.96 -52.24 9.16
C GLY A 2 21.04 -51.35 8.35
N LEU A 3 21.05 -51.51 7.04
CA LEU A 3 20.17 -50.77 6.07
C LEU A 3 18.67 -50.89 6.45
N PHE A 4 18.28 -51.88 7.23
CA PHE A 4 16.89 -52.14 7.66
C PHE A 4 16.42 -51.26 8.82
N ASP A 5 17.29 -50.64 9.61
CA ASP A 5 16.89 -49.70 10.67
C ASP A 5 16.35 -48.36 10.11
N ALA A 6 16.70 -48.05 8.88
CA ALA A 6 16.23 -46.84 8.22
C ALA A 6 14.73 -46.90 7.83
N PHE A 7 14.12 -48.07 7.79
CA PHE A 7 12.72 -48.28 7.38
C PHE A 7 11.75 -48.47 8.56
N LYS A 8 12.25 -48.41 9.80
CA LYS A 8 11.39 -48.53 10.98
C LYS A 8 10.48 -47.31 11.07
N LYS A 9 9.21 -47.54 11.26
CA LYS A 9 8.26 -46.49 11.66
C LYS A 9 8.67 -46.02 13.06
N LYS A 10 8.49 -44.72 13.29
CA LYS A 10 8.81 -44.07 14.58
C LYS A 10 7.60 -43.33 15.09
N ASP A 11 7.47 -43.27 16.38
CA ASP A 11 6.40 -42.54 17.05
C ASP A 11 6.81 -41.09 17.26
N CYS A 12 5.89 -40.16 17.07
CA CYS A 12 6.10 -38.76 17.41
C CYS A 12 6.08 -38.59 18.93
N GLU A 13 7.17 -38.08 19.53
CA GLU A 13 7.30 -37.87 20.98
C GLU A 13 6.31 -36.83 21.53
N ILE A 14 5.64 -36.09 20.66
CA ILE A 14 4.67 -35.06 21.02
C ILE A 14 3.23 -35.64 21.03
N CYS A 15 2.78 -36.25 19.93
CA CYS A 15 1.40 -36.68 19.76
C CYS A 15 1.22 -38.19 19.69
N GLY A 16 2.29 -38.99 19.79
CA GLY A 16 2.26 -40.45 19.74
C GLY A 16 1.89 -41.06 18.38
N LYS A 17 1.74 -40.22 17.32
CA LYS A 17 1.40 -40.71 15.97
C LYS A 17 2.57 -41.47 15.37
N GLU A 18 2.32 -42.68 14.90
CA GLU A 18 3.28 -43.45 14.12
C GLU A 18 3.51 -42.77 12.75
N VAL A 19 4.76 -42.52 12.40
CA VAL A 19 5.15 -41.84 11.16
C VAL A 19 6.22 -42.61 10.42
N GLY A 20 6.10 -42.65 9.10
CA GLY A 20 7.11 -43.26 8.24
C GLY A 20 8.37 -42.39 8.11
N MET A 21 9.40 -42.93 7.47
CA MET A 21 10.75 -42.41 7.35
C MET A 21 10.84 -40.92 6.95
N PHE A 22 9.94 -40.38 6.13
CA PHE A 22 9.91 -39.00 5.68
C PHE A 22 8.90 -38.12 6.42
N GLY A 23 8.20 -38.67 7.40
CA GLY A 23 7.11 -38.01 8.14
C GLY A 23 7.57 -37.29 9.41
N TYR A 24 8.81 -37.47 9.86
CA TYR A 24 9.32 -36.91 11.10
C TYR A 24 10.48 -35.91 10.86
N LYS A 25 10.73 -35.09 11.87
CA LYS A 25 11.88 -34.21 12.02
C LYS A 25 12.61 -34.53 13.31
N LYS A 26 13.95 -34.42 13.30
CA LYS A 26 14.79 -34.70 14.49
C LYS A 26 14.70 -33.55 15.49
N LEU A 27 14.73 -33.91 16.76
CA LEU A 27 15.00 -33.09 17.93
C LEU A 27 16.39 -33.48 18.47
N GLU A 28 16.83 -32.87 19.57
CA GLU A 28 18.07 -33.25 20.23
C GLU A 28 17.97 -34.66 20.80
N ASP A 29 16.87 -34.99 21.51
CA ASP A 29 16.64 -36.22 22.24
C ASP A 29 15.44 -37.05 21.73
N GLY A 30 14.85 -36.72 20.57
CA GLY A 30 13.69 -37.41 20.05
C GLY A 30 13.31 -37.01 18.63
N GLU A 31 12.04 -37.28 18.30
CA GLU A 31 11.50 -37.02 16.96
C GLU A 31 10.08 -36.43 17.03
N ILE A 32 9.77 -35.55 16.13
CA ILE A 32 8.49 -34.85 16.03
C ILE A 32 7.91 -35.05 14.62
N CYS A 33 6.61 -35.29 14.48
CA CYS A 33 5.95 -35.40 13.20
C CYS A 33 5.78 -34.02 12.54
N LYS A 34 5.62 -34.00 11.20
CA LYS A 34 5.42 -32.76 10.44
C LYS A 34 4.18 -31.97 10.87
N ASP A 35 3.14 -32.67 11.34
CA ASP A 35 1.92 -32.00 11.79
C ASP A 35 2.16 -31.23 13.09
N CYS A 36 2.89 -31.82 14.05
CA CYS A 36 3.30 -31.12 15.27
C CYS A 36 4.29 -29.98 15.01
N VAL A 37 5.19 -30.14 14.02
CA VAL A 37 6.10 -29.04 13.62
C VAL A 37 5.34 -27.80 13.15
N LYS A 38 4.23 -27.96 12.45
CA LYS A 38 3.39 -26.82 11.99
C LYS A 38 2.73 -26.04 13.11
N LEU A 39 2.64 -26.62 14.30
CA LEU A 39 2.07 -25.97 15.48
C LEU A 39 3.07 -25.06 16.20
N LEU A 40 4.36 -25.24 15.92
CA LEU A 40 5.42 -24.38 16.48
C LEU A 40 5.34 -22.97 15.89
N SER A 41 5.99 -22.02 16.52
CA SER A 41 6.16 -20.67 15.98
C SER A 41 6.87 -20.72 14.62
N PRO A 42 6.43 -19.95 13.62
CA PRO A 42 7.15 -19.83 12.34
C PRO A 42 8.53 -19.18 12.48
N TRP A 43 8.76 -18.47 13.58
CA TRP A 43 10.03 -17.79 13.90
C TRP A 43 10.99 -18.69 14.68
N PHE A 44 10.55 -19.86 15.12
CA PHE A 44 11.37 -20.80 15.87
C PHE A 44 12.21 -21.67 14.93
N ASP A 45 13.48 -21.43 14.84
CA ASP A 45 14.44 -22.12 13.97
C ASP A 45 15.30 -23.18 14.68
N ASP A 46 15.47 -23.08 16.01
CA ASP A 46 16.35 -23.95 16.80
C ASP A 46 15.75 -25.30 17.20
N ARG A 47 14.71 -25.75 16.46
CA ARG A 47 14.02 -27.02 16.70
C ARG A 47 14.99 -28.21 16.78
N ARG A 48 16.04 -28.25 15.95
CA ARG A 48 16.96 -29.40 15.87
C ARG A 48 17.81 -29.56 17.13
N HIS A 49 18.08 -28.48 17.83
CA HIS A 49 18.87 -28.45 19.08
C HIS A 49 17.97 -28.33 20.31
N SER A 50 16.67 -28.51 20.15
CA SER A 50 15.71 -28.49 21.24
C SER A 50 15.33 -29.88 21.67
N THR A 51 15.17 -30.08 22.98
CA THR A 51 14.67 -31.33 23.57
C THR A 51 13.15 -31.46 23.39
N VAL A 52 12.64 -32.66 23.53
CA VAL A 52 11.19 -32.95 23.55
C VAL A 52 10.46 -32.10 24.60
N GLU A 53 11.08 -31.89 25.77
CA GLU A 53 10.51 -31.05 26.83
C GLU A 53 10.42 -29.58 26.43
N GLN A 54 11.45 -29.02 25.82
CA GLN A 54 11.44 -27.66 25.31
C GLN A 54 10.40 -27.47 24.22
N ILE A 55 10.23 -28.44 23.32
CA ILE A 55 9.17 -28.41 22.30
C ILE A 55 7.78 -28.43 22.94
N LYS A 56 7.56 -29.27 23.98
CA LYS A 56 6.29 -29.29 24.71
C LYS A 56 6.01 -27.94 25.39
N ALA A 57 7.03 -27.33 25.99
CA ALA A 57 6.91 -25.99 26.59
C ALA A 57 6.53 -24.93 25.57
N GLN A 58 7.17 -24.94 24.38
CA GLN A 58 6.80 -24.03 23.30
C GLN A 58 5.35 -24.26 22.83
N LEU A 59 4.92 -25.49 22.67
CA LEU A 59 3.52 -25.78 22.29
C LEU A 59 2.53 -25.30 23.35
N ALA A 60 2.86 -25.38 24.64
CA ALA A 60 2.05 -24.81 25.72
C ALA A 60 1.95 -23.28 25.58
N TYR A 61 3.08 -22.61 25.34
CA TYR A 61 3.10 -21.17 25.01
C TYR A 61 2.20 -20.85 23.80
N ARG A 62 2.22 -21.67 22.75
CA ARG A 62 1.36 -21.45 21.57
C ARG A 62 -0.14 -21.51 21.91
N GLU A 63 -0.54 -22.33 22.88
CA GLU A 63 -1.92 -22.34 23.35
C GLU A 63 -2.27 -21.08 24.18
N GLU A 64 -1.34 -20.60 25.01
CA GLU A 64 -1.50 -19.32 25.71
C GLU A 64 -1.58 -18.15 24.75
N ASN A 65 -0.77 -18.15 23.69
CA ASN A 65 -0.79 -17.14 22.64
C ASN A 65 -2.16 -17.07 21.93
N LYS A 66 -2.83 -18.18 21.68
CA LYS A 66 -4.21 -18.18 21.13
C LYS A 66 -5.19 -17.41 22.01
N VAL A 67 -5.06 -17.54 23.32
CA VAL A 67 -5.92 -16.81 24.26
C VAL A 67 -5.61 -15.31 24.18
N ALA A 68 -4.32 -14.95 24.14
CA ALA A 68 -3.89 -13.56 24.01
C ALA A 68 -4.35 -12.93 22.69
N LEU A 69 -4.31 -13.67 21.56
CA LEU A 69 -4.82 -13.24 20.27
C LEU A 69 -6.31 -12.89 20.26
N ASN A 70 -7.12 -13.59 21.06
CA ASN A 70 -8.55 -13.26 21.18
C ASN A 70 -8.78 -11.88 21.80
N ALA A 71 -7.86 -11.41 22.65
CA ALA A 71 -7.89 -10.09 23.27
C ALA A 71 -7.14 -9.02 22.49
N PHE A 72 -6.34 -9.40 21.49
CA PHE A 72 -5.58 -8.46 20.66
C PHE A 72 -6.48 -7.65 19.74
N ARG A 73 -6.28 -6.33 19.71
CA ARG A 73 -7.08 -5.37 18.93
C ARG A 73 -6.14 -4.46 18.15
N PRO A 74 -5.64 -4.92 16.99
CA PRO A 74 -4.77 -4.09 16.16
C PRO A 74 -5.51 -2.84 15.66
N THR A 75 -4.83 -1.73 15.69
CA THR A 75 -5.33 -0.42 15.22
C THR A 75 -4.57 0.08 14.02
N VAL A 76 -3.39 -0.48 13.73
CA VAL A 76 -2.55 -0.17 12.57
C VAL A 76 -2.06 -1.46 11.91
N ALA A 77 -1.83 -1.39 10.60
CA ALA A 77 -1.31 -2.50 9.82
C ALA A 77 -0.35 -2.01 8.74
N TYR A 78 0.75 -2.75 8.53
CA TYR A 78 1.81 -2.44 7.58
C TYR A 78 2.20 -3.66 6.76
N GLY A 79 2.64 -3.41 5.53
CA GLY A 79 3.15 -4.44 4.63
C GLY A 79 2.09 -5.05 3.73
N GLU A 80 2.56 -5.69 2.66
CA GLU A 80 1.70 -6.24 1.60
C GLU A 80 1.80 -7.75 1.48
N ARG A 81 3.02 -8.31 1.58
CA ARG A 81 3.26 -9.75 1.51
C ARG A 81 3.15 -10.40 2.87
N TYR A 82 3.75 -9.76 3.85
CA TYR A 82 3.54 -10.01 5.26
C TYR A 82 2.91 -8.78 5.84
N THR A 83 1.94 -8.96 6.71
CA THR A 83 1.27 -7.86 7.38
C THR A 83 1.70 -7.82 8.83
N LEU A 84 2.36 -6.75 9.23
CA LEU A 84 2.55 -6.41 10.62
C LEU A 84 1.31 -5.68 11.11
N ARG A 85 0.63 -6.21 12.13
CA ARG A 85 -0.49 -5.54 12.80
C ARG A 85 -0.07 -5.15 14.20
N ALA A 86 -0.30 -3.90 14.57
CA ALA A 86 0.05 -3.40 15.88
C ALA A 86 -1.15 -2.85 16.64
N GLU A 87 -1.14 -3.07 17.95
CA GLU A 87 -2.07 -2.48 18.90
C GLU A 87 -1.46 -1.22 19.46
N VAL A 88 -2.15 -0.10 19.29
CA VAL A 88 -1.73 1.21 19.79
C VAL A 88 -2.73 1.66 20.85
N VAL A 89 -2.27 1.86 22.07
CA VAL A 89 -3.10 2.27 23.21
C VAL A 89 -2.70 3.68 23.63
N ASN A 90 -3.65 4.60 23.58
CA ASN A 90 -3.40 6.03 23.89
C ASN A 90 -2.23 6.64 23.09
N GLY A 91 -2.08 6.21 21.83
CA GLY A 91 -1.01 6.65 20.96
C GLY A 91 0.32 5.91 21.11
N VAL A 92 0.44 5.01 22.08
CA VAL A 92 1.67 4.23 22.33
C VAL A 92 1.52 2.83 21.71
N PRO A 93 2.40 2.40 20.81
CA PRO A 93 2.43 1.02 20.32
C PRO A 93 2.78 0.07 21.48
N THR A 94 1.99 -0.98 21.65
CA THR A 94 2.12 -1.90 22.80
C THR A 94 2.52 -3.30 22.36
N ARG A 95 1.81 -3.88 21.41
CA ARG A 95 2.01 -5.25 20.94
C ARG A 95 1.83 -5.30 19.44
N PHE A 96 2.46 -6.29 18.82
CA PHE A 96 2.28 -6.54 17.39
C PHE A 96 2.27 -8.05 17.09
N VAL A 97 1.76 -8.38 15.91
CA VAL A 97 1.88 -9.69 15.26
C VAL A 97 2.35 -9.49 13.83
N ILE A 98 2.99 -10.52 13.27
CA ILE A 98 3.35 -10.58 11.86
C ILE A 98 2.75 -11.84 11.27
N GLU A 99 2.00 -11.69 10.20
CA GLU A 99 1.32 -12.79 9.52
C GLU A 99 1.57 -12.75 8.01
N ARG A 100 1.42 -13.89 7.35
CA ARG A 100 1.53 -14.00 5.89
C ARG A 100 0.15 -14.08 5.22
N GLY A 101 -0.86 -13.68 5.80
CA GLY A 101 -2.23 -13.76 5.28
C GLY A 101 -3.08 -12.69 5.90
N ASP A 102 -4.39 -12.86 5.80
CA ASP A 102 -5.34 -11.90 6.35
C ASP A 102 -5.90 -12.33 7.70
N ASN A 103 -5.53 -13.52 8.21
CA ASN A 103 -6.13 -14.09 9.41
C ASN A 103 -5.09 -14.53 10.44
N TYR A 104 -4.51 -13.56 11.13
CA TYR A 104 -3.52 -13.78 12.19
C TYR A 104 -4.00 -14.68 13.33
N LYS A 105 -5.33 -14.79 13.54
CA LYS A 105 -5.90 -15.64 14.60
C LYS A 105 -5.87 -17.12 14.24
N ASP A 106 -6.24 -17.47 13.01
CA ASP A 106 -6.25 -18.85 12.54
C ASP A 106 -4.82 -19.38 12.38
N GLU A 107 -3.88 -18.52 11.98
CA GLU A 107 -2.47 -18.85 11.89
C GLU A 107 -1.79 -18.90 13.25
N ASN A 108 -2.47 -18.46 14.30
CA ASN A 108 -1.90 -18.30 15.63
C ASN A 108 -0.60 -17.50 15.60
N ALA A 109 -0.62 -16.33 14.95
CA ALA A 109 0.55 -15.45 14.85
C ALA A 109 1.06 -15.08 16.26
N ASP A 110 2.38 -15.04 16.45
CA ASP A 110 2.97 -14.75 17.75
C ASP A 110 2.76 -13.29 18.13
N ILE A 111 2.19 -13.03 19.30
CA ILE A 111 2.10 -11.69 19.87
C ILE A 111 3.43 -11.33 20.52
N VAL A 112 4.02 -10.25 20.08
CA VAL A 112 5.26 -9.68 20.62
C VAL A 112 4.96 -8.29 21.20
N ASN A 113 5.51 -8.00 22.38
CA ASN A 113 5.45 -6.66 22.94
C ASN A 113 6.57 -5.80 22.33
N PHE A 114 6.27 -4.55 21.99
CA PHE A 114 7.33 -3.63 21.49
C PHE A 114 8.46 -3.42 22.49
N LYS A 115 8.19 -3.48 23.79
CA LYS A 115 9.22 -3.36 24.84
C LYS A 115 10.22 -4.53 24.86
N ASP A 116 9.85 -5.68 24.28
CA ASP A 116 10.71 -6.86 24.20
C ASP A 116 11.56 -6.84 22.90
N VAL A 117 11.33 -5.87 22.02
CA VAL A 117 12.17 -5.61 20.83
C VAL A 117 13.49 -4.97 21.27
N THR A 118 14.60 -5.57 20.87
CA THR A 118 15.95 -5.09 21.17
C THR A 118 16.53 -4.24 20.05
N SER A 119 16.19 -4.55 18.80
CA SER A 119 16.54 -3.72 17.65
C SER A 119 15.54 -3.91 16.50
N PHE A 120 15.42 -2.87 15.67
CA PHE A 120 14.67 -2.86 14.43
C PHE A 120 15.53 -2.21 13.34
N ASN A 121 15.53 -2.80 12.15
CA ASN A 121 16.25 -2.30 10.98
C ASN A 121 15.44 -2.57 9.70
N ILE A 122 15.59 -1.69 8.72
CA ILE A 122 15.15 -1.93 7.36
C ILE A 122 16.36 -2.27 6.49
N ASP A 123 16.37 -3.49 5.94
CA ASP A 123 17.34 -3.96 4.97
C ASP A 123 16.79 -3.79 3.56
N VAL A 124 17.41 -2.93 2.75
CA VAL A 124 17.03 -2.70 1.36
C VAL A 124 18.01 -3.45 0.46
N GLN A 125 17.55 -4.53 -0.15
CA GLN A 125 18.34 -5.30 -1.09
C GLN A 125 18.18 -4.74 -2.50
N GLU A 126 19.30 -4.28 -3.05
CA GLU A 126 19.40 -3.78 -4.41
C GLU A 126 20.15 -4.80 -5.28
N HIS A 127 19.59 -5.09 -6.44
CA HIS A 127 20.22 -5.86 -7.49
C HIS A 127 20.13 -5.09 -8.80
N ASP A 128 21.25 -5.05 -9.54
CA ASP A 128 21.28 -4.45 -10.86
C ASP A 128 21.57 -5.49 -11.95
N ARG A 129 20.99 -5.27 -13.12
CA ARG A 129 21.22 -6.10 -14.30
C ARG A 129 21.32 -5.22 -15.54
N GLU A 130 22.37 -5.41 -16.34
CA GLU A 130 22.48 -4.77 -17.64
C GLU A 130 21.41 -5.29 -18.62
N ILE A 131 20.68 -4.36 -19.22
CA ILE A 131 19.73 -4.65 -20.29
C ILE A 131 20.49 -4.70 -21.62
N LYS A 132 20.44 -5.85 -22.30
CA LYS A 132 21.04 -6.07 -23.61
C LYS A 132 19.96 -6.25 -24.67
N TYR A 133 20.29 -5.94 -25.91
CA TYR A 133 19.43 -6.22 -27.05
C TYR A 133 20.08 -7.24 -28.00
N ARG A 134 19.28 -7.93 -28.80
CA ARG A 134 19.80 -8.82 -29.86
C ARG A 134 19.96 -8.02 -31.14
N ASN A 135 21.17 -8.04 -31.68
CA ASN A 135 21.48 -7.45 -32.98
C ASN A 135 20.93 -8.33 -34.15
N SER A 136 21.08 -7.86 -35.38
CA SER A 136 20.63 -8.60 -36.58
C SER A 136 21.27 -9.96 -36.77
N ASN A 137 22.42 -10.22 -36.14
CA ASN A 137 23.14 -11.50 -36.17
C ASN A 137 22.69 -12.45 -35.06
N GLY A 138 21.77 -12.02 -34.18
CA GLY A 138 21.29 -12.81 -33.04
C GLY A 138 22.17 -12.73 -31.78
N GLU A 139 23.21 -11.88 -31.77
CA GLU A 139 24.13 -11.71 -30.66
C GLU A 139 23.56 -10.70 -29.63
N GLU A 140 23.79 -10.95 -28.33
CA GLU A 140 23.44 -10.04 -27.28
C GLU A 140 24.48 -8.92 -27.15
N VAL A 141 24.06 -7.67 -27.35
CA VAL A 141 24.91 -6.47 -27.34
C VAL A 141 24.38 -5.44 -26.36
N SER A 142 25.31 -4.72 -25.74
CA SER A 142 25.00 -3.62 -24.81
C SER A 142 24.50 -2.40 -25.57
N TYR A 143 23.59 -1.64 -24.95
CA TYR A 143 23.23 -0.30 -25.42
C TYR A 143 24.41 0.67 -25.25
N HIS A 144 24.41 1.75 -26.00
CA HIS A 144 25.35 2.87 -25.83
C HIS A 144 24.58 4.19 -25.66
N PRO A 145 24.56 4.76 -24.43
CA PRO A 145 25.15 4.26 -23.17
C PRO A 145 24.49 2.97 -22.66
N PRO A 146 25.15 2.17 -21.81
CA PRO A 146 24.58 0.98 -21.22
C PRO A 146 23.29 1.31 -20.42
N ARG A 147 22.31 0.40 -20.47
CA ARG A 147 21.05 0.48 -19.71
C ARG A 147 21.04 -0.58 -18.65
N TYR A 148 20.49 -0.22 -17.48
CA TYR A 148 20.37 -1.10 -16.34
C TYR A 148 18.94 -1.15 -15.84
N GLU A 149 18.53 -2.33 -15.41
CA GLU A 149 17.37 -2.56 -14.58
C GLU A 149 17.84 -2.75 -13.14
N TYR A 150 17.24 -2.02 -12.23
CA TYR A 150 17.50 -2.11 -10.79
C TYR A 150 16.29 -2.72 -10.11
N SER A 151 16.53 -3.69 -9.23
CA SER A 151 15.50 -4.40 -8.49
C SER A 151 15.68 -4.15 -7.00
N TYR A 152 14.59 -3.82 -6.30
CA TYR A 152 14.60 -3.50 -4.87
C TYR A 152 13.63 -4.39 -4.11
N ASP A 153 14.13 -5.05 -3.06
CA ASP A 153 13.36 -5.75 -2.05
C ASP A 153 13.63 -5.16 -0.68
N PHE A 154 12.56 -4.86 0.05
CA PHE A 154 12.61 -4.23 1.37
C PHE A 154 12.27 -5.27 2.43
N TYR A 155 13.15 -5.44 3.39
CA TYR A 155 12.98 -6.37 4.51
C TYR A 155 12.96 -5.62 5.84
N ALA A 156 12.05 -6.01 6.72
CA ALA A 156 12.12 -5.66 8.13
C ALA A 156 12.87 -6.74 8.87
N GLU A 157 13.82 -6.34 9.70
CA GLU A 157 14.61 -7.18 10.58
C GLU A 157 14.37 -6.73 12.02
N ILE A 158 13.85 -7.65 12.84
CA ILE A 158 13.43 -7.38 14.20
C ILE A 158 14.15 -8.37 15.11
N HIS A 159 14.93 -7.86 16.06
CA HIS A 159 15.49 -8.68 17.13
C HIS A 159 14.64 -8.50 18.39
N VAL A 160 14.32 -9.61 19.04
CA VAL A 160 13.42 -9.63 20.20
C VAL A 160 14.04 -10.44 21.34
N ASN A 161 13.75 -10.03 22.56
CA ASN A 161 14.02 -10.86 23.75
C ASN A 161 12.81 -11.76 24.03
N HIS A 162 12.74 -12.89 23.30
CA HIS A 162 11.65 -13.84 23.42
C HIS A 162 12.17 -15.24 23.77
N PRO A 163 11.49 -16.05 24.60
CA PRO A 163 12.03 -17.35 25.06
C PRO A 163 12.18 -18.41 23.97
N TYR A 164 11.57 -18.24 22.79
CA TYR A 164 11.55 -19.25 21.73
C TYR A 164 12.10 -18.79 20.39
N PHE A 165 12.33 -17.49 20.19
CA PHE A 165 12.95 -16.93 18.99
C PHE A 165 13.53 -15.55 19.32
N ASP A 166 14.56 -15.14 18.61
CA ASP A 166 15.25 -13.86 18.77
C ASP A 166 15.20 -13.02 17.49
N ASP A 167 15.02 -13.65 16.34
CA ASP A 167 15.03 -12.99 15.04
C ASP A 167 13.69 -13.18 14.28
N MET A 168 13.20 -12.07 13.75
CA MET A 168 12.05 -12.06 12.86
C MET A 168 12.42 -11.23 11.62
N ARG A 169 12.44 -11.86 10.45
CA ARG A 169 12.75 -11.19 9.19
C ARG A 169 11.64 -11.45 8.18
N PHE A 170 11.08 -10.40 7.60
CA PHE A 170 10.04 -10.53 6.58
C PHE A 170 10.15 -9.46 5.49
N GLN A 171 9.69 -9.79 4.28
CA GLN A 171 9.64 -8.87 3.16
C GLN A 171 8.40 -7.97 3.27
N ILE A 172 8.61 -6.66 3.15
CA ILE A 172 7.57 -5.63 3.27
C ILE A 172 6.80 -5.49 1.96
N ASN A 173 7.52 -5.30 0.84
CA ASN A 173 6.92 -5.22 -0.48
C ASN A 173 6.42 -6.58 -0.96
N ARG A 174 5.30 -6.59 -1.67
CA ARG A 174 4.71 -7.80 -2.25
C ARG A 174 5.55 -8.32 -3.40
N ASP A 175 5.81 -7.44 -4.34
CA ASP A 175 6.55 -7.72 -5.57
C ASP A 175 7.82 -6.87 -5.59
N THR A 176 8.89 -7.41 -6.12
CA THR A 176 10.16 -6.69 -6.32
C THR A 176 9.91 -5.42 -7.14
N ILE A 177 10.40 -4.28 -6.68
CA ILE A 177 10.29 -3.01 -7.39
C ILE A 177 11.38 -2.99 -8.47
N ASN A 178 10.98 -3.05 -9.73
CA ASN A 178 11.88 -3.01 -10.87
C ASN A 178 11.86 -1.63 -11.51
N LEU A 179 13.04 -1.00 -11.60
CA LEU A 179 13.23 0.33 -12.13
C LEU A 179 14.25 0.29 -13.26
N GLU A 180 13.91 0.88 -14.40
CA GLU A 180 14.82 0.97 -15.54
C GLU A 180 15.46 2.37 -15.62
N THR A 181 16.71 2.42 -16.06
CA THR A 181 17.36 3.71 -16.37
C THR A 181 16.63 4.40 -17.50
N VAL A 182 15.97 5.52 -17.21
CA VAL A 182 15.35 6.36 -18.23
C VAL A 182 16.42 7.30 -18.78
N GLU A 183 16.70 7.21 -20.09
CA GLU A 183 17.50 8.23 -20.78
C GLU A 183 16.75 9.57 -20.70
N ARG A 184 17.11 10.42 -19.74
CA ARG A 184 16.70 11.83 -19.82
C ARG A 184 17.51 12.50 -20.93
N ARG A 185 16.95 12.58 -22.12
CA ARG A 185 17.44 13.48 -23.15
C ARG A 185 17.29 14.91 -22.62
N SER A 186 18.32 15.41 -21.93
CA SER A 186 18.46 16.85 -21.77
C SER A 186 18.74 17.41 -23.17
N GLY A 187 17.87 18.29 -23.69
CA GLY A 187 18.04 18.92 -24.99
C GLY A 187 19.31 19.75 -25.14
N LEU A 188 20.19 19.74 -24.14
CA LEU A 188 21.45 20.50 -24.08
C LEU A 188 22.71 19.63 -24.01
N GLY A 189 22.60 18.28 -24.05
CA GLY A 189 23.79 17.40 -24.16
C GLY A 189 24.74 17.42 -22.95
N ILE A 190 24.35 18.02 -21.83
CA ILE A 190 25.17 18.13 -20.63
C ILE A 190 24.57 17.20 -19.56
N ASN A 191 25.31 16.15 -19.17
CA ASN A 191 25.03 15.38 -17.96
C ASN A 191 25.31 16.26 -16.73
N LEU A 192 24.30 17.00 -16.29
CA LEU A 192 24.37 17.88 -15.11
C LEU A 192 24.32 17.13 -13.77
N PHE A 193 24.03 15.84 -13.78
CA PHE A 193 24.00 14.99 -12.59
C PHE A 193 24.92 13.79 -12.85
N GLY A 194 25.81 13.54 -11.91
CA GLY A 194 26.79 12.46 -11.97
C GLY A 194 26.15 11.11 -12.35
N SER A 195 26.97 10.18 -12.80
CA SER A 195 26.65 8.87 -13.38
C SER A 195 25.94 7.85 -12.43
N GLY A 196 25.22 8.32 -11.42
CA GLY A 196 24.50 7.48 -10.46
C GLY A 196 23.01 7.37 -10.78
N PHE A 197 22.49 6.16 -10.80
CA PHE A 197 21.06 5.90 -10.76
C PHE A 197 20.52 6.33 -9.38
N ASP A 198 19.42 7.09 -9.37
CA ASP A 198 18.78 7.55 -8.13
C ASP A 198 17.36 6.97 -8.07
N PRO A 199 17.11 5.93 -7.25
CA PRO A 199 15.81 5.29 -7.13
C PRO A 199 14.76 6.23 -6.51
N THR A 200 15.18 7.27 -5.78
CA THR A 200 14.25 8.23 -5.16
C THR A 200 13.49 9.10 -6.17
N LEU A 201 13.91 9.10 -7.42
CA LEU A 201 13.19 9.76 -8.51
C LEU A 201 11.92 9.00 -8.94
N TYR A 202 11.77 7.73 -8.54
CA TYR A 202 10.66 6.87 -8.92
C TYR A 202 9.60 6.84 -7.81
N PRO A 203 8.31 7.05 -8.16
CA PRO A 203 7.23 7.09 -7.19
C PRO A 203 7.11 5.80 -6.36
N GLU A 204 7.27 4.65 -7.00
CA GLU A 204 7.13 3.33 -6.39
C GLU A 204 8.17 3.13 -5.27
N TYR A 205 9.42 3.50 -5.53
CA TYR A 205 10.49 3.44 -4.54
C TYR A 205 10.22 4.40 -3.37
N ARG A 206 9.82 5.65 -3.67
CA ARG A 206 9.50 6.64 -2.63
C ARG A 206 8.33 6.19 -1.75
N GLN A 207 7.30 5.62 -2.36
CA GLN A 207 6.14 5.12 -1.62
C GLN A 207 6.55 4.00 -0.66
N MET A 208 7.38 3.06 -1.12
CA MET A 208 7.87 1.98 -0.27
C MET A 208 8.79 2.51 0.83
N ARG A 209 9.69 3.45 0.50
CA ARG A 209 10.56 4.07 1.51
C ARG A 209 9.75 4.79 2.59
N ALA A 210 8.71 5.53 2.21
CA ALA A 210 7.82 6.19 3.16
C ALA A 210 7.13 5.17 4.09
N ALA A 211 6.66 4.03 3.56
CA ALA A 211 6.11 2.95 4.38
C ALA A 211 7.14 2.36 5.36
N CYS A 212 8.39 2.26 4.94
CA CYS A 212 9.49 1.85 5.83
C CYS A 212 9.76 2.87 6.94
N ASP A 213 9.77 4.17 6.61
CA ASP A 213 9.97 5.26 7.59
C ASP A 213 8.86 5.25 8.65
N GLU A 214 7.63 4.94 8.27
CA GLU A 214 6.52 4.77 9.19
C GLU A 214 6.69 3.57 10.13
N LEU A 215 7.20 2.45 9.59
CA LEU A 215 7.55 1.28 10.41
C LEU A 215 8.67 1.59 11.40
N GLU A 216 9.72 2.29 10.95
CA GLU A 216 10.82 2.73 11.82
C GLU A 216 10.29 3.59 12.98
N GLU A 217 9.37 4.53 12.69
CA GLU A 217 8.74 5.36 13.71
C GLU A 217 7.88 4.54 14.68
N LEU A 218 7.08 3.58 14.17
CA LEU A 218 6.27 2.68 14.99
C LEU A 218 7.15 1.90 15.98
N PHE A 219 8.23 1.29 15.50
CA PHE A 219 9.14 0.51 16.34
C PHE A 219 9.87 1.41 17.33
N ARG A 220 10.38 2.56 16.89
CA ARG A 220 11.03 3.52 17.75
C ARG A 220 10.11 3.98 18.90
N ALA A 221 8.88 4.34 18.59
CA ALA A 221 7.91 4.76 19.59
C ALA A 221 7.54 3.61 20.54
N GLY A 222 7.29 2.41 20.01
CA GLY A 222 6.92 1.26 20.83
C GLY A 222 8.03 0.77 21.76
N MET A 223 9.28 0.69 21.28
CA MET A 223 10.42 0.31 22.08
C MET A 223 10.70 1.31 23.24
N GLN A 224 10.42 2.60 23.01
CA GLN A 224 10.63 3.66 23.98
C GLN A 224 9.41 3.95 24.85
N GLY A 225 8.26 3.33 24.56
CA GLY A 225 6.99 3.61 25.25
C GLY A 225 6.49 5.05 25.01
N MET A 226 6.82 5.62 23.84
CA MET A 226 6.46 6.97 23.44
C MET A 226 5.22 6.97 22.55
N THR A 227 4.52 8.10 22.50
CA THR A 227 3.45 8.31 21.55
C THR A 227 4.02 8.47 20.13
N LEU A 228 3.33 7.88 19.15
CA LEU A 228 3.62 8.12 17.74
C LEU A 228 3.50 9.60 17.40
N ASN A 229 4.48 10.14 16.68
CA ASN A 229 4.45 11.51 16.22
C ASN A 229 3.24 11.71 15.27
N GLY A 230 2.44 12.74 15.53
CA GLY A 230 1.22 13.00 14.78
C GLY A 230 0.06 12.06 15.09
N TYR A 231 0.23 11.10 16.01
CA TYR A 231 -0.87 10.35 16.58
C TYR A 231 -1.69 11.28 17.47
N ALA A 232 -2.61 12.01 16.86
CA ALA A 232 -3.79 12.40 17.60
C ALA A 232 -4.44 11.06 17.98
N ALA A 233 -4.53 10.77 19.30
CA ALA A 233 -5.32 9.64 19.78
C ALA A 233 -6.59 9.58 18.94
N PRO A 234 -6.99 8.41 18.37
CA PRO A 234 -8.15 8.40 17.52
C PRO A 234 -9.33 8.94 18.32
N ALA A 235 -9.58 10.24 18.22
CA ALA A 235 -10.93 10.70 18.18
C ALA A 235 -11.48 9.97 16.96
N ASN A 236 -11.75 8.65 17.15
CA ASN A 236 -12.46 7.86 16.18
C ASN A 236 -11.86 7.94 14.74
N THR A 237 -11.00 7.03 14.31
CA THR A 237 -10.53 6.97 12.91
C THR A 237 -11.68 6.69 11.92
N GLN A 238 -12.85 6.23 12.39
CA GLN A 238 -14.11 6.40 11.68
C GLN A 238 -14.33 7.88 11.33
N ASP A 239 -13.84 8.84 12.12
CA ASP A 239 -14.11 10.26 11.92
C ASP A 239 -13.34 10.88 10.75
N LEU A 240 -12.09 10.54 10.47
CA LEU A 240 -11.40 11.20 9.35
C LEU A 240 -12.04 10.83 8.03
N ALA A 241 -12.33 9.54 7.82
CA ALA A 241 -13.04 9.08 6.63
C ALA A 241 -14.46 9.65 6.58
N GLN A 242 -15.18 9.69 7.73
CA GLN A 242 -16.51 10.29 7.83
C GLN A 242 -16.46 11.79 7.66
N VAL A 243 -15.46 12.48 8.23
CA VAL A 243 -15.24 13.93 8.06
C VAL A 243 -14.95 14.26 6.59
N LEU A 244 -14.13 13.47 5.91
CA LEU A 244 -13.87 13.67 4.48
C LEU A 244 -15.15 13.41 3.67
N LEU A 245 -15.83 12.29 3.90
CA LEU A 245 -17.08 11.95 3.21
C LEU A 245 -18.18 12.99 3.49
N ALA A 246 -18.26 13.56 4.69
CA ALA A 246 -19.22 14.62 5.02
C ALA A 246 -18.87 15.97 4.36
N LYS A 247 -17.61 16.26 4.08
CA LYS A 247 -17.18 17.50 3.42
C LYS A 247 -17.40 17.47 1.91
N ILE A 248 -17.27 16.32 1.27
CA ILE A 248 -17.34 16.17 -0.20
C ILE A 248 -18.62 16.73 -0.81
N PRO A 249 -19.86 16.48 -0.29
CA PRO A 249 -21.08 17.00 -0.88
C PRO A 249 -21.16 18.52 -0.95
N ASN A 250 -20.46 19.21 -0.06
CA ASN A 250 -20.43 20.68 0.02
C ASN A 250 -19.17 21.29 -0.58
N ALA A 251 -18.23 20.47 -1.04
CA ALA A 251 -16.95 20.92 -1.58
C ALA A 251 -17.11 21.64 -2.92
N LYS A 252 -16.31 22.69 -3.11
CA LYS A 252 -16.13 23.37 -4.39
C LYS A 252 -15.07 22.65 -5.23
N MET A 253 -15.04 22.93 -6.56
CA MET A 253 -14.10 22.30 -7.48
C MET A 253 -12.64 22.45 -7.05
N GLU A 254 -12.25 23.61 -6.54
CA GLU A 254 -10.91 23.95 -6.06
C GLU A 254 -10.49 23.19 -4.79
N GLU A 255 -11.46 22.65 -4.02
CA GLU A 255 -11.22 21.90 -2.78
C GLU A 255 -11.09 20.40 -3.02
N LEU A 256 -11.52 19.91 -4.20
CA LEU A 256 -11.56 18.47 -4.50
C LEU A 256 -10.15 17.87 -4.61
N ASP A 257 -9.18 18.61 -5.13
CA ASP A 257 -7.78 18.15 -5.24
C ASP A 257 -7.15 17.97 -3.85
N ASP A 258 -7.44 18.87 -2.90
CA ASP A 258 -6.98 18.75 -1.52
C ASP A 258 -7.64 17.56 -0.79
N LEU A 259 -8.93 17.32 -1.05
CA LEU A 259 -9.65 16.16 -0.51
C LEU A 259 -9.13 14.84 -1.11
N LEU A 260 -8.79 14.82 -2.39
CA LEU A 260 -8.19 13.66 -3.06
C LEU A 260 -6.80 13.36 -2.51
N LYS A 261 -5.99 14.41 -2.28
CA LYS A 261 -4.68 14.29 -1.66
C LYS A 261 -4.80 13.73 -0.24
N LYS A 262 -5.71 14.26 0.56
CA LYS A 262 -5.98 13.75 1.92
C LYS A 262 -6.53 12.32 1.92
N ALA A 263 -7.31 11.92 0.92
CA ALA A 263 -7.75 10.55 0.74
C ALA A 263 -6.58 9.62 0.38
N SER A 264 -5.62 10.10 -0.42
CA SER A 264 -4.40 9.36 -0.75
C SER A 264 -3.43 9.28 0.44
N ASP A 265 -3.46 10.31 1.30
CA ASP A 265 -2.69 10.37 2.56
C ASP A 265 -3.38 9.57 3.70
N ILE A 266 -4.60 9.04 3.50
CA ILE A 266 -5.16 7.97 4.34
C ILE A 266 -4.34 6.72 4.02
N THR A 267 -3.13 6.73 4.53
CA THR A 267 -2.16 5.68 4.36
C THR A 267 -2.62 4.41 5.06
N ILE A 268 -2.04 3.32 4.62
CA ILE A 268 -2.01 1.97 5.18
C ILE A 268 -2.03 1.93 6.73
N LEU A 269 -1.63 3.01 7.36
CA LEU A 269 -1.39 3.20 8.79
C LEU A 269 -2.60 3.03 9.70
N ASN A 270 -3.79 3.20 9.23
CA ASN A 270 -4.89 3.40 10.16
C ASN A 270 -6.02 2.36 10.13
N ARG A 271 -6.09 1.48 9.11
CA ARG A 271 -7.19 0.49 9.04
C ARG A 271 -6.91 -0.67 8.08
N PRO A 272 -7.26 -1.93 8.44
CA PRO A 272 -7.17 -3.07 7.53
C PRO A 272 -8.11 -2.96 6.31
N ASP A 273 -9.13 -2.09 6.38
CA ASP A 273 -10.10 -1.80 5.33
C ASP A 273 -9.81 -0.48 4.58
N TYR A 274 -8.58 0.05 4.70
CA TYR A 274 -8.20 1.36 4.14
C TYR A 274 -8.44 1.46 2.62
N LYS A 275 -8.21 0.38 1.87
CA LYS A 275 -8.45 0.37 0.41
C LYS A 275 -9.92 0.62 0.09
N GLU A 276 -10.82 -0.07 0.78
CA GLU A 276 -12.27 0.12 0.59
C GLU A 276 -12.71 1.53 0.94
N ILE A 277 -12.16 2.09 2.01
CA ILE A 277 -12.44 3.46 2.45
C ILE A 277 -11.87 4.47 1.47
N GLN A 278 -10.64 4.28 1.03
CA GLN A 278 -9.98 5.14 0.05
C GLN A 278 -10.76 5.14 -1.28
N GLU A 279 -11.17 3.97 -1.77
CA GLU A 279 -12.00 3.84 -2.96
C GLU A 279 -13.36 4.54 -2.81
N LYS A 280 -14.00 4.44 -1.64
CA LYS A 280 -15.27 5.16 -1.35
C LYS A 280 -15.08 6.67 -1.39
N ILE A 281 -13.99 7.18 -0.81
CA ILE A 281 -13.70 8.62 -0.81
C ILE A 281 -13.36 9.10 -2.22
N ILE A 282 -12.49 8.39 -2.94
CA ILE A 282 -12.12 8.72 -4.32
C ILE A 282 -13.38 8.74 -5.21
N LYS A 283 -14.22 7.73 -5.11
CA LYS A 283 -15.49 7.67 -5.84
C LYS A 283 -16.39 8.87 -5.52
N ALA A 284 -16.57 9.20 -4.24
CA ALA A 284 -17.38 10.33 -3.84
C ALA A 284 -16.83 11.67 -4.35
N VAL A 285 -15.51 11.84 -4.37
CA VAL A 285 -14.86 13.03 -4.96
C VAL A 285 -15.09 13.10 -6.47
N CYS A 286 -14.94 11.98 -7.18
CA CYS A 286 -15.21 11.91 -8.62
C CYS A 286 -16.67 12.23 -8.94
N ASP A 287 -17.62 11.65 -8.20
CA ASP A 287 -19.05 11.91 -8.37
C ASP A 287 -19.37 13.40 -8.16
N ARG A 288 -18.79 14.01 -7.13
CA ARG A 288 -18.95 15.45 -6.86
C ARG A 288 -18.33 16.33 -7.95
N ALA A 289 -17.16 15.96 -8.48
CA ALA A 289 -16.53 16.68 -9.60
C ALA A 289 -17.43 16.67 -10.86
N LEU A 290 -18.05 15.52 -11.15
CA LEU A 290 -18.98 15.39 -12.26
C LEU A 290 -20.25 16.25 -12.07
N GLU A 291 -20.82 16.30 -10.86
CA GLU A 291 -21.93 17.18 -10.53
C GLU A 291 -21.60 18.66 -10.75
N LEU A 292 -20.47 19.12 -10.20
CA LEU A 292 -20.02 20.51 -10.34
C LEU A 292 -19.74 20.88 -11.81
N HIS A 293 -19.17 19.93 -12.58
CA HIS A 293 -18.97 20.12 -14.00
C HIS A 293 -20.28 20.24 -14.77
N ALA A 294 -21.27 19.38 -14.45
CA ALA A 294 -22.60 19.44 -15.05
C ALA A 294 -23.33 20.76 -14.73
N MET A 295 -23.24 21.23 -13.49
CA MET A 295 -23.78 22.55 -13.08
C MET A 295 -23.10 23.70 -13.84
N ARG A 296 -21.80 23.63 -14.06
CA ARG A 296 -21.08 24.65 -14.82
C ARG A 296 -21.52 24.71 -16.27
N ILE A 297 -21.71 23.56 -16.93
CA ILE A 297 -22.21 23.48 -18.31
C ILE A 297 -23.64 23.99 -18.36
N GLY A 298 -24.51 23.56 -17.43
CA GLY A 298 -25.90 24.02 -17.35
C GLY A 298 -26.02 25.54 -17.18
N ASN A 299 -25.17 26.15 -16.34
CA ASN A 299 -25.11 27.60 -16.17
C ASN A 299 -24.58 28.31 -17.42
N GLN A 300 -23.62 27.74 -18.13
CA GLN A 300 -23.11 28.32 -19.39
C GLN A 300 -24.16 28.28 -20.51
N THR A 301 -24.94 27.18 -20.60
CA THR A 301 -26.04 27.09 -21.58
C THR A 301 -27.20 28.01 -21.22
N ALA A 302 -27.50 28.20 -19.93
CA ALA A 302 -28.52 29.15 -19.48
C ALA A 302 -28.07 30.59 -19.72
N ALA A 303 -26.81 30.93 -19.48
CA ALA A 303 -26.23 32.26 -19.77
C ALA A 303 -26.17 32.53 -21.27
N ALA A 304 -25.84 31.53 -22.09
CA ALA A 304 -25.87 31.64 -23.55
C ALA A 304 -27.30 31.81 -24.09
N ALA A 305 -28.28 31.13 -23.46
CA ALA A 305 -29.73 31.32 -23.81
C ALA A 305 -30.26 32.72 -23.41
N ALA A 306 -29.73 33.30 -22.31
CA ALA A 306 -30.06 34.63 -21.86
C ALA A 306 -29.37 35.74 -22.67
N ALA A 307 -28.29 35.41 -23.39
CA ALA A 307 -27.53 36.33 -24.22
C ALA A 307 -27.96 36.40 -25.70
N VAL A 308 -29.06 35.77 -26.07
CA VAL A 308 -29.63 35.93 -27.41
C VAL A 308 -30.15 37.38 -27.49
N PRO A 309 -29.58 38.24 -28.32
CA PRO A 309 -30.10 39.58 -28.51
C PRO A 309 -31.54 39.43 -29.04
N GLN A 310 -32.51 40.02 -28.34
CA GLN A 310 -33.82 40.22 -28.92
C GLN A 310 -33.61 41.00 -30.20
N ALA A 311 -33.74 40.34 -31.35
CA ALA A 311 -33.80 41.00 -32.64
C ALA A 311 -34.95 41.95 -32.54
N SER A 312 -34.67 43.24 -32.45
CA SER A 312 -35.65 44.33 -32.67
C SER A 312 -36.28 44.03 -34.01
N ALA A 313 -37.57 43.67 -34.01
CA ALA A 313 -38.29 43.46 -35.21
C ALA A 313 -38.34 44.81 -35.94
N GLY A 314 -37.46 44.98 -36.91
CA GLY A 314 -37.51 46.10 -37.86
C GLY A 314 -38.87 46.12 -38.60
N PRO A 315 -39.24 47.25 -39.23
CA PRO A 315 -40.52 47.35 -39.90
C PRO A 315 -40.67 46.24 -40.94
N LYS A 316 -41.80 45.54 -40.92
CA LYS A 316 -42.10 44.43 -41.84
C LYS A 316 -42.20 44.86 -43.31
N PHE A 317 -42.32 46.18 -43.54
CA PHE A 317 -42.39 46.78 -44.88
C PHE A 317 -41.59 48.08 -44.96
N CYS A 318 -41.02 48.35 -46.08
CA CYS A 318 -40.30 49.61 -46.32
C CYS A 318 -41.25 50.82 -46.27
N PRO A 319 -41.00 51.83 -45.40
CA PRO A 319 -41.91 52.98 -45.29
C PRO A 319 -41.88 53.87 -46.55
N ASN A 320 -40.91 53.70 -47.42
CA ASN A 320 -40.76 54.51 -48.63
C ASN A 320 -41.43 53.90 -49.89
N CYS A 321 -41.37 52.56 -50.06
CA CYS A 321 -41.89 51.90 -51.25
C CYS A 321 -42.88 50.76 -50.97
N GLY A 322 -43.17 50.45 -49.72
CA GLY A 322 -44.13 49.41 -49.32
C GLY A 322 -43.66 47.97 -49.58
N ALA A 323 -42.43 47.74 -50.08
CA ALA A 323 -41.92 46.39 -50.31
C ALA A 323 -41.63 45.67 -49.00
N PRO A 324 -41.77 44.33 -48.92
CA PRO A 324 -41.43 43.55 -47.74
C PRO A 324 -39.97 43.78 -47.35
N ALA A 325 -39.70 43.96 -46.05
CA ALA A 325 -38.36 44.18 -45.51
C ALA A 325 -37.90 42.91 -44.78
N ASP A 326 -36.82 42.35 -45.21
CA ASP A 326 -36.18 41.13 -44.73
C ASP A 326 -35.20 41.35 -43.57
N GLY A 327 -35.38 42.46 -42.81
CA GLY A 327 -34.52 42.76 -41.64
C GLY A 327 -33.19 43.35 -41.97
N GLY A 328 -32.88 43.66 -43.22
CA GLY A 328 -31.68 44.35 -43.67
C GLY A 328 -31.70 45.87 -43.32
N LYS A 329 -30.56 46.50 -43.21
CA LYS A 329 -30.43 47.94 -42.91
C LYS A 329 -30.93 48.84 -44.04
N PHE A 330 -31.13 48.32 -45.25
CA PHE A 330 -31.61 49.05 -46.44
C PHE A 330 -32.63 48.19 -47.19
N CYS A 331 -33.62 48.86 -47.79
CA CYS A 331 -34.63 48.22 -48.62
C CYS A 331 -33.98 47.76 -49.94
N GLN A 332 -34.14 46.46 -50.26
CA GLN A 332 -33.60 45.87 -51.48
C GLN A 332 -34.25 46.34 -52.74
N SER A 333 -35.48 46.85 -52.63
CA SER A 333 -36.24 47.34 -53.78
C SER A 333 -36.01 48.83 -54.12
N CYS A 334 -35.78 49.70 -53.13
CA CYS A 334 -35.61 51.14 -53.39
C CYS A 334 -34.38 51.76 -52.75
N GLY A 335 -33.54 51.01 -52.05
CA GLY A 335 -32.31 51.46 -51.41
C GLY A 335 -32.52 52.33 -50.16
N SER A 336 -33.72 52.59 -49.72
CA SER A 336 -33.96 53.42 -48.54
C SER A 336 -33.56 52.72 -47.27
N LYS A 337 -33.00 53.47 -46.32
CA LYS A 337 -32.58 52.96 -44.99
C LYS A 337 -33.83 52.54 -44.20
N LEU A 338 -33.81 51.36 -43.64
CA LEU A 338 -34.94 50.75 -42.91
C LEU A 338 -34.84 50.95 -41.35
N ALA A 339 -34.07 51.91 -40.92
CA ALA A 339 -33.72 52.34 -39.55
C ALA A 339 -32.48 51.75 -38.97
#